data_6a67a26bb2c2cc3a54459ef44fa3d583
#
_entry.id   6a67a26bb2c2cc3a54459ef44fa3d583
#
_cell.length_a   1.000
_cell.length_b   1.000
_cell.length_c   1.000
_cell.angle_alpha   90.00
_cell.angle_beta   90.00
_cell.angle_gamma   90.00
#
_symmetry.space_group_name_H-M   'P 1'
#
loop_
_entity.id
_entity.type
_entity.pdbx_description
1 polymer ?
#
loop_
_entity_poly.entity_id
_entity_poly.type
_entity_poly.pdbx_seq_one_letter_code
_entity_poly.pdbx_strand_id
1 'polypeptide(L)'
;MDTCAQLLAGVAMVAGSYGSMLFVDTKKEAANYSLGAQVFMLGNITNIAVGLSIGDLSMVVAQAGLAFFTIPMFENRKVSLALVLMYIYMTLQLGVANHFHFTASWLGIAASATAVYGAWAMAKAKWDIMNWCWVVADLAFIYIAILNQLLGLFVLASLFVWHGYLRIKGYKRHGLFGYTK
;
A
#
# COMPACT_ATOMS: atom_id res chain seq x y z
N MET A 1 13.81 -15.30 -11.14
CA MET A 1 12.90 -14.59 -10.20
C MET A 1 13.71 -14.13 -9.01
N ASP A 2 13.68 -12.86 -8.68
CA ASP A 2 14.48 -12.31 -7.58
C ASP A 2 13.88 -12.70 -6.23
N THR A 3 14.61 -13.53 -5.46
CA THR A 3 14.21 -13.98 -4.11
C THR A 3 13.99 -12.80 -3.17
N CYS A 4 14.79 -11.72 -3.34
CA CYS A 4 14.66 -10.50 -2.54
C CYS A 4 13.32 -9.81 -2.77
N ALA A 5 12.88 -9.65 -4.03
CA ALA A 5 11.58 -9.07 -4.38
C ALA A 5 10.41 -9.89 -3.80
N GLN A 6 10.52 -11.22 -3.79
CA GLN A 6 9.49 -12.10 -3.19
C GLN A 6 9.40 -11.93 -1.67
N LEU A 7 10.53 -11.87 -0.99
CA LEU A 7 10.56 -11.65 0.47
C LEU A 7 9.99 -10.27 0.82
N LEU A 8 10.39 -9.23 0.10
CA LEU A 8 9.86 -7.88 0.29
C LEU A 8 8.35 -7.83 0.04
N ALA A 9 7.86 -8.45 -1.03
CA ALA A 9 6.42 -8.53 -1.31
C ALA A 9 5.66 -9.28 -0.20
N GLY A 10 6.25 -10.32 0.39
CA GLY A 10 5.70 -11.01 1.55
C GLY A 10 5.59 -10.11 2.79
N VAL A 11 6.64 -9.35 3.10
CA VAL A 11 6.62 -8.36 4.21
C VAL A 11 5.58 -7.28 3.96
N ALA A 12 5.52 -6.74 2.73
CA ALA A 12 4.53 -5.74 2.35
C ALA A 12 3.09 -6.25 2.50
N MET A 13 2.85 -7.51 2.12
CA MET A 13 1.55 -8.18 2.28
C MET A 13 1.13 -8.21 3.75
N VAL A 14 1.99 -8.68 4.63
CA VAL A 14 1.68 -8.79 6.07
C VAL A 14 1.47 -7.40 6.68
N ALA A 15 2.40 -6.48 6.47
CA ALA A 15 2.33 -5.14 7.04
C ALA A 15 1.15 -4.33 6.48
N GLY A 16 0.92 -4.36 5.17
CA GLY A 16 -0.18 -3.66 4.52
C GLY A 16 -1.54 -4.17 5.00
N SER A 17 -1.74 -5.49 5.02
CA SER A 17 -3.00 -6.11 5.47
C SER A 17 -3.26 -5.85 6.94
N TYR A 18 -2.29 -6.09 7.82
CA TYR A 18 -2.43 -5.91 9.26
C TYR A 18 -2.60 -4.43 9.63
N GLY A 19 -1.77 -3.54 9.05
CA GLY A 19 -1.88 -2.11 9.28
C GLY A 19 -3.26 -1.57 8.90
N SER A 20 -3.76 -1.91 7.70
CA SER A 20 -5.09 -1.49 7.23
C SER A 20 -6.22 -1.98 8.15
N MET A 21 -6.08 -3.17 8.72
CA MET A 21 -7.04 -3.74 9.66
C MET A 21 -7.20 -2.88 10.92
N LEU A 22 -6.11 -2.26 11.38
CA LEU A 22 -6.11 -1.52 12.63
C LEU A 22 -6.72 -0.10 12.51
N PHE A 23 -6.65 0.55 11.34
CA PHE A 23 -7.07 1.94 11.22
C PHE A 23 -8.23 2.20 10.26
N VAL A 24 -8.44 1.34 9.26
CA VAL A 24 -9.53 1.54 8.29
C VAL A 24 -10.89 1.37 8.97
N ASP A 25 -11.80 2.31 8.76
CA ASP A 25 -13.12 2.43 9.44
C ASP A 25 -13.05 2.73 10.95
N THR A 26 -11.86 2.95 11.50
CA THR A 26 -11.73 3.36 12.90
C THR A 26 -11.75 4.88 13.05
N LYS A 27 -12.13 5.37 14.22
CA LYS A 27 -11.99 6.80 14.55
C LYS A 27 -10.52 7.10 14.83
N LYS A 28 -10.09 8.33 14.53
CA LYS A 28 -8.69 8.78 14.76
C LYS A 28 -8.25 8.67 16.22
N GLU A 29 -9.21 8.77 17.15
CA GLU A 29 -9.00 8.67 18.59
C GLU A 29 -8.83 7.22 19.07
N ALA A 30 -9.05 6.22 18.21
CA ALA A 30 -8.86 4.83 18.59
C ALA A 30 -7.38 4.54 18.83
N ALA A 31 -7.09 3.85 19.95
CA ALA A 31 -5.72 3.58 20.41
C ALA A 31 -4.82 2.92 19.34
N ASN A 32 -5.40 2.10 18.46
CA ASN A 32 -4.65 1.40 17.41
C ASN A 32 -4.57 2.15 16.09
N TYR A 33 -5.20 3.33 15.96
CA TYR A 33 -5.24 4.06 14.69
C TYR A 33 -3.84 4.47 14.22
N SER A 34 -3.08 5.13 15.08
CA SER A 34 -1.72 5.58 14.77
C SER A 34 -0.77 4.41 14.51
N LEU A 35 -0.84 3.36 15.34
CA LEU A 35 -0.06 2.14 15.13
C LEU A 35 -0.42 1.47 13.79
N GLY A 36 -1.70 1.35 13.48
CA GLY A 36 -2.17 0.80 12.22
C GLY A 36 -1.64 1.57 11.01
N ALA A 37 -1.68 2.91 11.07
CA ALA A 37 -1.14 3.77 10.03
C ALA A 37 0.38 3.60 9.86
N GLN A 38 1.15 3.46 10.95
CA GLN A 38 2.60 3.22 10.90
C GLN A 38 2.92 1.87 10.26
N VAL A 39 2.23 0.80 10.68
CA VAL A 39 2.41 -0.55 10.12
C VAL A 39 2.01 -0.58 8.64
N PHE A 40 0.91 0.09 8.28
CA PHE A 40 0.50 0.22 6.88
C PHE A 40 1.54 0.97 6.03
N MET A 41 2.11 2.05 6.58
CA MET A 41 3.19 2.78 5.92
C MET A 41 4.42 1.88 5.69
N LEU A 42 4.80 1.05 6.66
CA LEU A 42 5.88 0.09 6.49
C LEU A 42 5.61 -0.83 5.28
N GLY A 43 4.38 -1.31 5.13
CA GLY A 43 3.96 -2.09 3.96
C GLY A 43 4.13 -1.33 2.64
N ASN A 44 3.71 -0.06 2.59
CA ASN A 44 3.84 0.77 1.39
C ASN A 44 5.30 1.02 1.02
N ILE A 45 6.16 1.33 2.01
CA ILE A 45 7.59 1.57 1.77
C ILE A 45 8.29 0.28 1.32
N THR A 46 7.92 -0.86 1.88
CA THR A 46 8.41 -2.16 1.41
C THR A 46 7.97 -2.44 -0.03
N ASN A 47 6.75 -2.05 -0.41
CA ASN A 47 6.29 -2.13 -1.80
C ASN A 47 7.02 -1.15 -2.74
N ILE A 48 7.50 0.00 -2.26
CA ILE A 48 8.41 0.84 -3.04
C ILE A 48 9.68 0.04 -3.38
N ALA A 49 10.27 -0.65 -2.40
CA ALA A 49 11.45 -1.49 -2.63
C ALA A 49 11.15 -2.62 -3.64
N VAL A 50 9.96 -3.23 -3.60
CA VAL A 50 9.53 -4.20 -4.63
C VAL A 50 9.47 -3.53 -6.01
N GLY A 51 8.78 -2.39 -6.14
CA GLY A 51 8.67 -1.66 -7.40
C GLY A 51 10.03 -1.28 -7.99
N LEU A 52 10.96 -0.86 -7.13
CA LEU A 52 12.35 -0.58 -7.51
C LEU A 52 13.07 -1.84 -7.99
N SER A 53 12.92 -2.96 -7.33
CA SER A 53 13.62 -4.22 -7.69
C SER A 53 13.12 -4.84 -9.00
N ILE A 54 11.85 -4.62 -9.35
CA ILE A 54 11.27 -5.06 -10.64
C ILE A 54 11.31 -3.98 -11.73
N GLY A 55 11.77 -2.78 -11.42
CA GLY A 55 11.84 -1.66 -12.34
C GLY A 55 10.48 -1.07 -12.73
N ASP A 56 9.44 -1.19 -11.90
CA ASP A 56 8.11 -0.65 -12.16
C ASP A 56 7.92 0.73 -11.49
N LEU A 57 8.06 1.79 -12.29
CA LEU A 57 7.92 3.17 -11.82
C LEU A 57 6.49 3.48 -11.33
N SER A 58 5.47 2.90 -11.95
CA SER A 58 4.08 3.15 -11.57
C SER A 58 3.79 2.62 -10.15
N MET A 59 4.32 1.46 -9.81
CA MET A 59 4.24 0.91 -8.47
C MET A 59 4.97 1.80 -7.44
N VAL A 60 6.18 2.26 -7.77
CA VAL A 60 6.94 3.17 -6.91
C VAL A 60 6.16 4.45 -6.61
N VAL A 61 5.59 5.09 -7.63
CA VAL A 61 4.82 6.34 -7.49
C VAL A 61 3.56 6.12 -6.66
N ALA A 62 2.82 5.05 -6.91
CA ALA A 62 1.61 4.72 -6.16
C ALA A 62 1.90 4.53 -4.66
N GLN A 63 2.90 3.73 -4.34
CA GLN A 63 3.26 3.41 -2.97
C GLN A 63 3.91 4.60 -2.24
N ALA A 64 4.68 5.44 -2.93
CA ALA A 64 5.19 6.69 -2.38
C ALA A 64 4.05 7.67 -2.03
N GLY A 65 3.03 7.77 -2.89
CA GLY A 65 1.83 8.57 -2.62
C GLY A 65 1.05 8.04 -1.40
N LEU A 66 0.85 6.73 -1.30
CA LEU A 66 0.24 6.09 -0.13
C LEU A 66 1.01 6.38 1.15
N ALA A 67 2.33 6.21 1.14
CA ALA A 67 3.19 6.51 2.28
C ALA A 67 3.08 7.99 2.69
N PHE A 68 3.17 8.91 1.73
CA PHE A 68 3.06 10.35 1.96
C PHE A 68 1.74 10.74 2.64
N PHE A 69 0.61 10.28 2.13
CA PHE A 69 -0.70 10.58 2.70
C PHE A 69 -1.00 9.86 4.02
N THR A 70 -0.20 8.86 4.38
CA THR A 70 -0.30 8.20 5.70
C THR A 70 0.38 9.00 6.82
N ILE A 71 1.36 9.86 6.51
CA ILE A 71 2.09 10.68 7.51
C ILE A 71 1.16 11.49 8.44
N PRO A 72 0.11 12.19 7.95
CA PRO A 72 -0.79 12.95 8.82
C PRO A 72 -1.60 12.12 9.80
N MET A 73 -1.59 10.79 9.66
CA MET A 73 -2.32 9.86 10.52
C MET A 73 -1.53 9.46 11.78
N PHE A 74 -0.26 9.84 11.89
CA PHE A 74 0.61 9.51 13.02
C PHE A 74 0.42 10.44 14.21
N GLU A 75 0.46 9.89 15.43
CA GLU A 75 0.49 10.69 16.67
C GLU A 75 1.81 11.44 16.80
N ASN A 76 2.94 10.75 16.63
CA ASN A 76 4.28 11.33 16.73
C ASN A 76 4.88 11.53 15.33
N ARG A 77 4.54 12.66 14.72
CA ARG A 77 4.96 12.99 13.35
C ARG A 77 6.49 13.06 13.18
N LYS A 78 7.24 13.47 14.20
CA LYS A 78 8.71 13.63 14.08
C LYS A 78 9.41 12.29 13.99
N VAL A 79 9.08 11.36 14.89
CA VAL A 79 9.66 10.00 14.89
C VAL A 79 9.23 9.26 13.65
N SER A 80 7.96 9.32 13.31
CA SER A 80 7.42 8.65 12.11
C SER A 80 8.04 9.17 10.83
N LEU A 81 8.21 10.49 10.70
CA LEU A 81 8.87 11.09 9.53
C LEU A 81 10.34 10.63 9.43
N ALA A 82 11.09 10.59 10.53
CA ALA A 82 12.47 10.12 10.53
C ALA A 82 12.59 8.66 10.06
N LEU A 83 11.70 7.78 10.55
CA LEU A 83 11.64 6.38 10.11
C LEU A 83 11.33 6.26 8.62
N VAL A 84 10.37 7.05 8.14
CA VAL A 84 10.01 7.10 6.70
C VAL A 84 11.20 7.53 5.86
N LEU A 85 11.85 8.65 6.22
CA LEU A 85 13.00 9.17 5.47
C LEU A 85 14.16 8.17 5.47
N MET A 86 14.44 7.53 6.62
CA MET A 86 15.47 6.50 6.71
C MET A 86 15.14 5.31 5.78
N TYR A 87 13.90 4.87 5.74
CA TYR A 87 13.47 3.73 4.93
C TYR A 87 13.49 4.06 3.44
N ILE A 88 13.03 5.26 3.06
CA ILE A 88 13.12 5.76 1.67
C ILE A 88 14.59 5.83 1.24
N TYR A 89 15.47 6.35 2.10
CA TYR A 89 16.90 6.41 1.83
C TYR A 89 17.49 5.01 1.61
N MET A 90 17.22 4.05 2.50
CA MET A 90 17.68 2.65 2.35
C MET A 90 17.14 2.03 1.04
N THR A 91 15.87 2.27 0.73
CA THR A 91 15.23 1.77 -0.50
C THR A 91 15.88 2.36 -1.74
N LEU A 92 16.17 3.67 -1.76
CA LEU A 92 16.88 4.33 -2.86
C LEU A 92 18.30 3.80 -3.02
N GLN A 93 19.03 3.53 -1.91
CA GLN A 93 20.36 2.95 -1.96
C GLN A 93 20.36 1.55 -2.59
N LEU A 94 19.44 0.68 -2.17
CA LEU A 94 19.26 -0.64 -2.78
C LEU A 94 18.99 -0.52 -4.27
N GLY A 95 18.22 0.49 -4.61
CA GLY A 95 17.86 0.75 -5.95
C GLY A 95 19.00 1.23 -6.83
N VAL A 96 19.75 2.22 -6.41
CA VAL A 96 20.94 2.72 -7.12
C VAL A 96 21.95 1.58 -7.32
N ALA A 97 22.10 0.69 -6.33
CA ALA A 97 22.99 -0.47 -6.43
C ALA A 97 22.59 -1.48 -7.50
N ASN A 98 21.30 -1.55 -7.86
CA ASN A 98 20.77 -2.52 -8.83
C ASN A 98 20.58 -1.96 -10.25
N HIS A 99 21.07 -0.76 -10.57
CA HIS A 99 20.98 -0.12 -11.90
C HIS A 99 19.56 -0.11 -12.46
N PHE A 100 18.70 0.80 -12.01
CA PHE A 100 17.30 0.87 -12.43
C PHE A 100 17.08 1.07 -13.93
N HIS A 101 16.34 0.18 -14.50
CA HIS A 101 15.64 0.38 -15.77
C HIS A 101 14.14 0.43 -15.47
N PHE A 102 13.58 1.64 -15.34
CA PHE A 102 12.15 1.78 -15.09
C PHE A 102 11.32 1.55 -16.35
N THR A 103 10.27 0.78 -16.17
CA THR A 103 9.18 0.66 -17.15
C THR A 103 7.93 1.33 -16.59
N ALA A 104 7.12 1.89 -17.44
CA ALA A 104 5.79 2.39 -17.10
C ALA A 104 4.82 2.03 -18.23
N SER A 105 3.75 1.35 -17.87
CA SER A 105 2.63 1.10 -18.80
C SER A 105 1.53 2.13 -18.56
N TRP A 106 0.69 2.40 -19.58
CA TRP A 106 -0.49 3.26 -19.41
C TRP A 106 -1.43 2.76 -18.31
N LEU A 107 -1.57 1.43 -18.20
CA LEU A 107 -2.33 0.80 -17.11
C LEU A 107 -1.71 1.11 -15.74
N GLY A 108 -0.39 0.99 -15.62
CA GLY A 108 0.34 1.31 -14.40
C GLY A 108 0.22 2.79 -14.03
N ILE A 109 0.29 3.71 -15.00
CA ILE A 109 0.12 5.16 -14.78
C ILE A 109 -1.30 5.44 -14.26
N ALA A 110 -2.32 4.88 -14.90
CA ALA A 110 -3.71 5.05 -14.46
C ALA A 110 -3.96 4.46 -13.07
N ALA A 111 -3.41 3.27 -12.78
CA ALA A 111 -3.47 2.65 -11.46
C ALA A 111 -2.80 3.50 -10.38
N SER A 112 -1.62 4.05 -10.68
CA SER A 112 -0.89 4.94 -9.77
C SER A 112 -1.67 6.21 -9.45
N ALA A 113 -2.21 6.88 -10.46
CA ALA A 113 -3.03 8.08 -10.28
C ALA A 113 -4.27 7.78 -9.41
N THR A 114 -4.93 6.65 -9.65
CA THR A 114 -6.08 6.20 -8.89
C THR A 114 -5.71 5.86 -7.45
N ALA A 115 -4.59 5.17 -7.22
CA ALA A 115 -4.09 4.83 -5.89
C ALA A 115 -3.73 6.07 -5.07
N VAL A 116 -3.06 7.05 -5.68
CA VAL A 116 -2.69 8.33 -5.03
C VAL A 116 -3.94 9.14 -4.66
N TYR A 117 -4.95 9.19 -5.55
CA TYR A 117 -6.21 9.84 -5.22
C TYR A 117 -6.95 9.11 -4.07
N GLY A 118 -6.93 7.79 -4.05
CA GLY A 118 -7.43 6.98 -2.94
C GLY A 118 -6.69 7.24 -1.63
N ALA A 119 -5.37 7.42 -1.67
CA ALA A 119 -4.55 7.77 -0.52
C ALA A 119 -4.90 9.17 0.04
N TRP A 120 -5.13 10.16 -0.83
CA TRP A 120 -5.65 11.46 -0.42
C TRP A 120 -7.03 11.33 0.23
N ALA A 121 -7.94 10.54 -0.32
CA ALA A 121 -9.25 10.28 0.26
C ALA A 121 -9.15 9.61 1.63
N MET A 122 -8.23 8.65 1.81
CA MET A 122 -7.89 8.00 3.08
C MET A 122 -7.47 9.04 4.14
N ALA A 123 -6.55 9.95 3.80
CA ALA A 123 -6.08 10.99 4.70
C ALA A 123 -7.19 11.97 5.13
N LYS A 124 -8.26 12.09 4.33
CA LYS A 124 -9.47 12.88 4.62
C LYS A 124 -10.61 12.05 5.23
N ALA A 125 -10.35 10.79 5.58
CA ALA A 125 -11.36 9.83 6.09
C ALA A 125 -12.59 9.67 5.16
N LYS A 126 -12.40 9.85 3.85
CA LYS A 126 -13.41 9.61 2.82
C LYS A 126 -13.36 8.14 2.37
N TRP A 127 -13.82 7.25 3.24
CA TRP A 127 -13.63 5.80 3.09
C TRP A 127 -14.27 5.23 1.83
N ASP A 128 -15.44 5.72 1.42
CA ASP A 128 -16.12 5.23 0.21
C ASP A 128 -15.30 5.51 -1.06
N ILE A 129 -14.78 6.74 -1.19
CA ILE A 129 -13.92 7.12 -2.32
C ILE A 129 -12.65 6.28 -2.30
N MET A 130 -12.01 6.14 -1.14
CA MET A 130 -10.82 5.32 -0.97
C MET A 130 -11.05 3.87 -1.43
N ASN A 131 -12.17 3.25 -1.00
CA ASN A 131 -12.48 1.86 -1.34
C ASN A 131 -12.64 1.66 -2.86
N TRP A 132 -13.34 2.57 -3.54
CA TRP A 132 -13.48 2.50 -4.99
C TRP A 132 -12.14 2.66 -5.70
N CYS A 133 -11.34 3.64 -5.28
CA CYS A 133 -10.01 3.85 -5.85
C CYS A 133 -9.10 2.62 -5.66
N TRP A 134 -9.11 2.02 -4.47
CA TRP A 134 -8.28 0.86 -4.20
C TRP A 134 -8.75 -0.37 -4.97
N VAL A 135 -10.04 -0.65 -5.07
CA VAL A 135 -10.53 -1.75 -5.90
C VAL A 135 -10.04 -1.61 -7.35
N VAL A 136 -10.15 -0.40 -7.92
CA VAL A 136 -9.71 -0.16 -9.31
C VAL A 136 -8.19 -0.28 -9.45
N ALA A 137 -7.43 0.34 -8.55
CA ALA A 137 -5.96 0.31 -8.60
C ALA A 137 -5.41 -1.11 -8.35
N ASP A 138 -5.97 -1.83 -7.37
CA ASP A 138 -5.49 -3.15 -7.00
C ASP A 138 -5.82 -4.22 -8.05
N LEU A 139 -6.88 -4.06 -8.84
CA LEU A 139 -7.10 -4.90 -10.03
C LEU A 139 -5.95 -4.78 -11.04
N ALA A 140 -5.42 -3.57 -11.24
CA ALA A 140 -4.26 -3.38 -12.09
C ALA A 140 -2.97 -3.92 -11.44
N PHE A 141 -2.81 -3.78 -10.12
CA PHE A 141 -1.67 -4.36 -9.40
C PHE A 141 -1.70 -5.89 -9.36
N ILE A 142 -2.88 -6.53 -9.36
CA ILE A 142 -2.99 -7.98 -9.57
C ILE A 142 -2.37 -8.38 -10.92
N TYR A 143 -2.70 -7.65 -11.98
CA TYR A 143 -2.13 -7.91 -13.30
C TYR A 143 -0.60 -7.74 -13.32
N ILE A 144 -0.09 -6.65 -12.73
CA ILE A 144 1.36 -6.40 -12.59
C ILE A 144 2.02 -7.52 -11.77
N ALA A 145 1.39 -7.98 -10.69
CA ALA A 145 1.89 -9.06 -9.86
C ALA A 145 1.99 -10.39 -10.61
N ILE A 146 1.01 -10.69 -11.47
CA ILE A 146 1.03 -11.89 -12.33
C ILE A 146 2.18 -11.82 -13.32
N LEU A 147 2.34 -10.69 -14.02
CA LEU A 147 3.41 -10.50 -15.01
C LEU A 147 4.81 -10.64 -14.39
N ASN A 148 4.98 -10.15 -13.18
CA ASN A 148 6.26 -10.20 -12.45
C ASN A 148 6.38 -11.41 -11.52
N GLN A 149 5.39 -12.31 -11.50
CA GLN A 149 5.34 -13.51 -10.66
C GLN A 149 5.53 -13.21 -9.15
N LEU A 150 4.96 -12.10 -8.66
CA LEU A 150 5.07 -11.63 -7.28
C LEU A 150 3.88 -12.12 -6.43
N LEU A 151 4.01 -13.31 -5.86
CA LEU A 151 2.92 -13.94 -5.08
C LEU A 151 2.44 -13.06 -3.91
N GLY A 152 3.35 -12.44 -3.17
CA GLY A 152 2.99 -11.57 -2.03
C GLY A 152 2.17 -10.36 -2.46
N LEU A 153 2.55 -9.69 -3.57
CA LEU A 153 1.79 -8.58 -4.13
C LEU A 153 0.42 -9.03 -4.67
N PHE A 154 0.37 -10.17 -5.36
CA PHE A 154 -0.88 -10.76 -5.84
C PHE A 154 -1.88 -11.00 -4.70
N VAL A 155 -1.43 -11.62 -3.61
CA VAL A 155 -2.29 -11.89 -2.44
C VAL A 155 -2.73 -10.59 -1.78
N LEU A 156 -1.82 -9.61 -1.59
CA LEU A 156 -2.14 -8.32 -0.99
C LEU A 156 -3.20 -7.56 -1.79
N ALA A 157 -2.98 -7.40 -3.09
CA ALA A 157 -3.92 -6.70 -3.96
C ALA A 157 -5.27 -7.43 -4.03
N SER A 158 -5.28 -8.77 -4.08
CA SER A 158 -6.51 -9.56 -4.05
C SER A 158 -7.30 -9.36 -2.74
N LEU A 159 -6.61 -9.30 -1.60
CA LEU A 159 -7.24 -9.00 -0.30
C LEU A 159 -7.84 -7.59 -0.29
N PHE A 160 -7.15 -6.59 -0.83
CA PHE A 160 -7.68 -5.22 -0.87
C PHE A 160 -8.87 -5.08 -1.82
N VAL A 161 -8.86 -5.75 -2.97
CA VAL A 161 -10.05 -5.83 -3.85
C VAL A 161 -11.23 -6.45 -3.11
N TRP A 162 -11.01 -7.57 -2.43
CA TRP A 162 -12.05 -8.26 -1.65
C TRP A 162 -12.59 -7.37 -0.52
N HIS A 163 -11.72 -6.78 0.28
CA HIS A 163 -12.11 -5.89 1.37
C HIS A 163 -12.83 -4.65 0.87
N GLY A 164 -12.30 -3.99 -0.16
CA GLY A 164 -12.92 -2.83 -0.79
C GLY A 164 -14.31 -3.13 -1.33
N TYR A 165 -14.46 -4.25 -2.03
CA TYR A 165 -15.76 -4.69 -2.57
C TYR A 165 -16.80 -4.92 -1.47
N LEU A 166 -16.46 -5.64 -0.40
CA LEU A 166 -17.38 -5.88 0.71
C LEU A 166 -17.82 -4.58 1.37
N ARG A 167 -16.91 -3.62 1.54
CA ARG A 167 -17.22 -2.31 2.14
C ARG A 167 -18.10 -1.47 1.23
N ILE A 168 -17.89 -1.48 -0.08
CA ILE A 168 -18.77 -0.86 -1.06
C ILE A 168 -20.20 -1.45 -0.97
N LYS A 169 -20.32 -2.74 -0.63
CA LYS A 169 -21.60 -3.42 -0.38
C LYS A 169 -22.20 -3.14 1.01
N GLY A 170 -21.58 -2.26 1.82
CA GLY A 170 -22.06 -1.86 3.13
C GLY A 170 -21.70 -2.81 4.28
N TYR A 171 -20.80 -3.75 4.04
CA TYR A 171 -20.30 -4.61 5.13
C TYR A 171 -19.27 -3.86 5.98
N LYS A 172 -19.39 -3.96 7.30
CA LYS A 172 -18.41 -3.45 8.26
C LYS A 172 -17.39 -4.55 8.58
N ARG A 173 -16.13 -4.18 8.63
CA ARG A 173 -15.04 -5.11 8.89
C ARG A 173 -14.85 -5.33 10.39
N HIS A 174 -14.73 -6.60 10.79
CA HIS A 174 -14.37 -7.04 12.14
C HIS A 174 -13.20 -8.03 12.04
N GLY A 175 -11.97 -7.54 12.21
CA GLY A 175 -10.76 -8.35 12.05
C GLY A 175 -10.34 -8.57 10.58
N LEU A 176 -9.45 -9.53 10.34
CA LEU A 176 -8.83 -9.72 9.02
C LEU A 176 -9.81 -10.26 7.97
N PHE A 177 -10.67 -11.20 8.37
CA PHE A 177 -11.62 -11.87 7.46
C PHE A 177 -13.09 -11.79 7.92
N GLY A 178 -13.34 -11.14 9.06
CA GLY A 178 -14.68 -11.01 9.63
C GLY A 178 -15.42 -9.80 9.03
N TYR A 179 -16.66 -9.99 8.61
CA TYR A 179 -17.54 -8.93 8.14
C TYR A 179 -18.95 -9.13 8.66
N THR A 180 -19.62 -8.02 9.00
CA THR A 180 -21.04 -7.96 9.33
C THR A 180 -21.73 -6.94 8.43
N LYS A 181 -23.00 -7.18 8.11
CA LYS A 181 -23.81 -6.26 7.31
C LYS A 181 -24.41 -5.16 8.19
#